data_e88afbae822febf7f4fa01d4a3bdfba6
#
_entry.id   e88afbae822febf7f4fa01d4a3bdfba6
#
_cell.length_a   1.000
_cell.length_b   1.000
_cell.length_c   1.000
_cell.angle_alpha   90.00
_cell.angle_beta   90.00
_cell.angle_gamma   90.00
#
_symmetry.space_group_name_H-M   'P 1'
#
loop_
_entity.id
_entity.type
_entity.pdbx_description
1 polymer ?
#
loop_
_entity_poly.entity_id
_entity_poly.type
_entity_poly.pdbx_seq_one_letter_code
_entity_poly.pdbx_strand_id
1 'polypeptide(L)'
;MTTNPTANSAGVRSDLQGPGAPHPDAVGRVAVIGAGTIGASWAALFLSRGMSVAISDPNPAAEAVVRGLIAKSWPALERLGLAPGADPEKWSFHTDPCDAARGARFVQENAPERDEVKRALYAMLEEVLDDGVIVASSTSGLIMSELQRGCRVPGRFAVGHPFNPPHLIPLVEVVGGRDTTAGTIEWLMAFYRAVGKRPIRLNREVPGHLANRLQAALWREAVHAVATGLASVEDVDTAIAEGPGLRWAIMGPNMIFNLAGGEGGMSHFLDHIGPAMEDWWRDLGTPALTPQVRDQLAAGMRDALHGRSQADLAQERDQLLMALIETLQQERRTLRTGR
;
A
#
# COMPACT_ATOMS: atom_id res chain seq x y z
N MET A 1 -35.88 -22.16 -30.81
CA MET A 1 -35.50 -23.01 -29.67
C MET A 1 -33.98 -23.11 -29.69
N THR A 2 -33.29 -22.27 -28.93
CA THR A 2 -31.83 -22.32 -28.71
C THR A 2 -31.61 -22.12 -27.22
N THR A 3 -31.24 -23.21 -26.58
CA THR A 3 -31.01 -23.32 -25.17
C THR A 3 -29.70 -22.61 -24.76
N ASN A 4 -29.81 -21.69 -23.84
CA ASN A 4 -28.69 -20.98 -23.20
C ASN A 4 -28.03 -21.93 -22.18
N PRO A 5 -26.69 -22.16 -22.18
CA PRO A 5 -26.07 -22.93 -21.13
C PRO A 5 -25.76 -22.01 -19.93
N THR A 6 -26.40 -22.29 -18.82
CA THR A 6 -26.07 -21.74 -17.50
C THR A 6 -24.63 -22.04 -17.17
N ALA A 7 -23.80 -20.99 -17.05
CA ALA A 7 -22.41 -21.09 -16.59
C ALA A 7 -22.39 -21.52 -15.12
N ASN A 8 -21.82 -22.67 -14.87
CA ASN A 8 -21.63 -23.29 -13.57
C ASN A 8 -20.53 -22.52 -12.79
N SER A 9 -20.93 -21.76 -11.79
CA SER A 9 -20.04 -20.92 -10.95
C SER A 9 -19.29 -21.67 -9.84
N ALA A 10 -19.29 -23.00 -9.89
CA ALA A 10 -18.75 -23.84 -8.81
C ALA A 10 -17.28 -24.30 -9.02
N GLY A 11 -16.62 -24.00 -10.15
CA GLY A 11 -15.34 -24.60 -10.53
C GLY A 11 -14.08 -23.75 -10.28
N VAL A 12 -14.16 -22.49 -9.85
CA VAL A 12 -12.99 -21.57 -9.77
C VAL A 12 -12.36 -21.47 -8.38
N ARG A 13 -12.92 -22.14 -7.36
CA ARG A 13 -12.47 -21.96 -5.96
C ARG A 13 -11.34 -22.90 -5.48
N SER A 14 -10.93 -23.91 -6.23
CA SER A 14 -9.96 -24.92 -5.76
C SER A 14 -8.49 -24.61 -6.04
N ASP A 15 -8.17 -23.64 -6.90
CA ASP A 15 -6.79 -23.44 -7.37
C ASP A 15 -6.05 -22.25 -6.68
N LEU A 16 -6.67 -21.64 -5.67
CA LEU A 16 -6.11 -20.48 -4.95
C LEU A 16 -5.13 -20.84 -3.82
N GLN A 17 -4.82 -22.13 -3.63
CA GLN A 17 -3.94 -22.56 -2.55
C GLN A 17 -2.53 -22.82 -3.09
N GLY A 18 -1.57 -22.01 -2.66
CA GLY A 18 -0.21 -22.52 -2.52
C GLY A 18 -0.23 -23.74 -1.58
N PRO A 19 0.61 -24.76 -1.76
CA PRO A 19 0.54 -25.99 -0.98
C PRO A 19 0.63 -25.67 0.52
N GLY A 20 -0.48 -25.83 1.25
CA GLY A 20 -0.59 -25.71 2.70
C GLY A 20 -1.01 -24.32 3.26
N ALA A 21 -1.19 -23.29 2.43
CA ALA A 21 -1.70 -21.99 2.92
C ALA A 21 -3.18 -22.09 3.35
N PRO A 22 -3.60 -21.43 4.47
CA PRO A 22 -5.00 -21.40 4.87
C PRO A 22 -5.83 -20.62 3.84
N HIS A 23 -7.15 -20.86 3.81
CA HIS A 23 -8.01 -20.01 3.00
C HIS A 23 -7.86 -18.54 3.43
N PRO A 24 -7.76 -17.56 2.52
CA PRO A 24 -7.55 -16.15 2.86
C PRO A 24 -8.52 -15.58 3.90
N ASP A 25 -9.79 -15.97 3.83
CA ASP A 25 -10.84 -15.54 4.80
C ASP A 25 -10.73 -16.23 6.17
N ALA A 26 -9.92 -17.28 6.30
CA ALA A 26 -9.77 -18.10 7.51
C ALA A 26 -8.49 -17.78 8.30
N VAL A 27 -7.79 -16.70 7.98
CA VAL A 27 -6.58 -16.28 8.69
C VAL A 27 -6.97 -15.68 10.03
N GLY A 28 -6.86 -16.48 11.09
CA GLY A 28 -7.22 -16.06 12.45
C GLY A 28 -6.06 -15.43 13.24
N ARG A 29 -4.79 -15.77 12.89
CA ARG A 29 -3.58 -15.29 13.57
C ARG A 29 -2.55 -14.79 12.55
N VAL A 30 -2.09 -13.57 12.76
CA VAL A 30 -1.08 -12.88 11.93
C VAL A 30 0.13 -12.53 12.77
N ALA A 31 1.33 -12.66 12.22
CA ALA A 31 2.53 -12.05 12.77
C ALA A 31 2.85 -10.76 12.01
N VAL A 32 3.17 -9.71 12.76
CA VAL A 32 3.68 -8.42 12.25
C VAL A 32 5.10 -8.26 12.76
N ILE A 33 6.08 -8.34 11.88
CA ILE A 33 7.49 -8.27 12.22
C ILE A 33 8.02 -6.88 11.88
N GLY A 34 8.48 -6.15 12.92
CA GLY A 34 8.80 -4.73 12.86
C GLY A 34 7.62 -3.88 13.35
N ALA A 35 7.82 -3.21 14.50
CA ALA A 35 6.80 -2.46 15.23
C ALA A 35 6.86 -0.94 14.98
N GLY A 36 7.46 -0.51 13.87
CA GLY A 36 7.43 0.89 13.42
C GLY A 36 6.03 1.34 13.00
N THR A 37 5.93 2.57 12.51
CA THR A 37 4.65 3.17 12.08
C THR A 37 3.86 2.28 11.11
N ILE A 38 4.53 1.64 10.14
CA ILE A 38 3.88 0.77 9.15
C ILE A 38 3.38 -0.51 9.82
N GLY A 39 4.23 -1.19 10.61
CA GLY A 39 3.84 -2.42 11.29
C GLY A 39 2.71 -2.22 12.30
N ALA A 40 2.76 -1.18 13.13
CA ALA A 40 1.70 -0.87 14.08
C ALA A 40 0.37 -0.53 13.38
N SER A 41 0.44 0.13 12.22
CA SER A 41 -0.73 0.43 11.39
C SER A 41 -1.33 -0.83 10.75
N TRP A 42 -0.50 -1.78 10.30
CA TRP A 42 -0.95 -3.09 9.84
C TRP A 42 -1.62 -3.86 11.00
N ALA A 43 -1.01 -3.84 12.19
CA ALA A 43 -1.58 -4.51 13.37
C ALA A 43 -2.98 -3.97 13.68
N ALA A 44 -3.16 -2.64 13.73
CA ALA A 44 -4.46 -2.02 13.93
C ALA A 44 -5.50 -2.49 12.90
N LEU A 45 -5.11 -2.55 11.61
CA LEU A 45 -5.99 -3.06 10.55
C LEU A 45 -6.38 -4.52 10.80
N PHE A 46 -5.44 -5.41 11.06
CA PHE A 46 -5.73 -6.84 11.26
C PHE A 46 -6.62 -7.08 12.49
N LEU A 47 -6.37 -6.35 13.58
CA LEU A 47 -7.22 -6.37 14.77
C LEU A 47 -8.65 -5.92 14.45
N SER A 48 -8.82 -4.88 13.65
CA SER A 48 -10.15 -4.40 13.21
C SER A 48 -10.90 -5.41 12.33
N ARG A 49 -10.19 -6.41 11.79
CA ARG A 49 -10.75 -7.54 11.03
C ARG A 49 -10.95 -8.80 11.85
N GLY A 50 -10.83 -8.71 13.20
CA GLY A 50 -11.09 -9.80 14.13
C GLY A 50 -9.94 -10.78 14.32
N MET A 51 -8.79 -10.54 13.71
CA MET A 51 -7.61 -11.40 13.82
C MET A 51 -6.89 -11.18 15.15
N SER A 52 -6.18 -12.20 15.64
CA SER A 52 -5.16 -12.02 16.68
C SER A 52 -3.83 -11.68 16.04
N VAL A 53 -3.11 -10.73 16.65
CA VAL A 53 -1.85 -10.22 16.09
C VAL A 53 -0.70 -10.43 17.06
N ALA A 54 0.34 -11.15 16.63
CA ALA A 54 1.61 -11.21 17.35
C ALA A 54 2.58 -10.22 16.69
N ILE A 55 3.08 -9.25 17.48
CA ILE A 55 3.93 -8.17 16.98
C ILE A 55 5.33 -8.39 17.52
N SER A 56 6.35 -8.22 16.69
CA SER A 56 7.74 -8.30 17.12
C SER A 56 8.55 -7.07 16.75
N ASP A 57 9.35 -6.64 17.70
CA ASP A 57 10.41 -5.65 17.49
C ASP A 57 11.55 -5.91 18.50
N PRO A 58 12.83 -5.86 18.11
CA PRO A 58 13.93 -6.08 19.04
C PRO A 58 14.04 -5.03 20.15
N ASN A 59 13.42 -3.86 19.95
CA ASN A 59 13.34 -2.81 20.98
C ASN A 59 12.08 -2.99 21.83
N PRO A 60 12.18 -3.37 23.11
CA PRO A 60 11.01 -3.57 23.96
C PRO A 60 10.18 -2.28 24.17
N ALA A 61 10.81 -1.10 24.05
CA ALA A 61 10.08 0.18 24.14
C ALA A 61 9.09 0.40 22.98
N ALA A 62 9.22 -0.35 21.89
CA ALA A 62 8.28 -0.29 20.76
C ALA A 62 6.86 -0.75 21.13
N GLU A 63 6.70 -1.58 22.17
CA GLU A 63 5.39 -2.00 22.66
C GLU A 63 4.48 -0.81 23.02
N ALA A 64 5.01 0.16 23.75
CA ALA A 64 4.26 1.36 24.12
C ALA A 64 3.87 2.21 22.90
N VAL A 65 4.75 2.29 21.89
CA VAL A 65 4.51 2.99 20.63
C VAL A 65 3.39 2.31 19.86
N VAL A 66 3.42 0.99 19.74
CA VAL A 66 2.37 0.19 19.08
C VAL A 66 1.02 0.39 19.76
N ARG A 67 0.97 0.28 21.09
CA ARG A 67 -0.26 0.49 21.87
C ARG A 67 -0.85 1.87 21.60
N GLY A 68 -0.03 2.92 21.63
CA GLY A 68 -0.46 4.29 21.31
C GLY A 68 -0.97 4.44 19.88
N LEU A 69 -0.30 3.81 18.89
CA LEU A 69 -0.72 3.86 17.48
C LEU A 69 -2.04 3.11 17.25
N ILE A 70 -2.23 1.92 17.85
CA ILE A 70 -3.48 1.17 17.77
C ILE A 70 -4.62 2.03 18.36
N ALA A 71 -4.44 2.55 19.57
CA ALA A 71 -5.45 3.38 20.22
C ALA A 71 -5.81 4.63 19.39
N LYS A 72 -4.82 5.31 18.81
CA LYS A 72 -5.03 6.48 17.95
C LYS A 72 -5.77 6.13 16.65
N SER A 73 -5.50 4.96 16.07
CA SER A 73 -6.09 4.52 14.80
C SER A 73 -7.49 3.94 14.95
N TRP A 74 -7.85 3.46 16.16
CA TRP A 74 -9.06 2.69 16.38
C TRP A 74 -10.35 3.44 16.06
N PRO A 75 -10.55 4.71 16.48
CA PRO A 75 -11.75 5.47 16.13
C PRO A 75 -11.99 5.58 14.62
N ALA A 76 -10.92 5.69 13.83
CA ALA A 76 -11.03 5.72 12.38
C ALA A 76 -11.48 4.36 11.81
N LEU A 77 -10.96 3.27 12.37
CA LEU A 77 -11.35 1.90 11.98
C LEU A 77 -12.80 1.58 12.36
N GLU A 78 -13.28 2.08 13.52
CA GLU A 78 -14.70 1.98 13.92
C GLU A 78 -15.61 2.66 12.89
N ARG A 79 -15.26 3.86 12.45
CA ARG A 79 -16.02 4.59 11.43
C ARG A 79 -16.02 3.87 10.08
N LEU A 80 -14.93 3.23 9.70
CA LEU A 80 -14.81 2.44 8.46
C LEU A 80 -15.51 1.08 8.55
N GLY A 81 -15.90 0.65 9.73
CA GLY A 81 -16.60 -0.59 10.03
C GLY A 81 -15.68 -1.70 10.49
N LEU A 82 -15.94 -2.18 11.70
CA LEU A 82 -15.24 -3.32 12.30
C LEU A 82 -15.85 -4.65 11.84
N ALA A 83 -14.99 -5.68 11.72
CA ALA A 83 -15.44 -7.03 11.49
C ALA A 83 -15.88 -7.70 12.82
N PRO A 84 -16.70 -8.77 12.77
CA PRO A 84 -17.00 -9.58 13.96
C PRO A 84 -15.72 -10.06 14.65
N GLY A 85 -15.67 -9.92 15.98
CA GLY A 85 -14.48 -10.29 16.77
C GLY A 85 -13.33 -9.29 16.75
N ALA A 86 -13.54 -8.10 16.19
CA ALA A 86 -12.57 -7.00 16.27
C ALA A 86 -12.35 -6.58 17.74
N ASP A 87 -11.11 -6.51 18.14
CA ASP A 87 -10.70 -6.18 19.50
C ASP A 87 -9.31 -5.53 19.46
N PRO A 88 -9.17 -4.27 19.94
CA PRO A 88 -7.88 -3.55 19.95
C PRO A 88 -6.85 -4.15 20.91
N GLU A 89 -7.26 -5.01 21.85
CA GLU A 89 -6.38 -5.65 22.82
C GLU A 89 -5.96 -7.08 22.43
N LYS A 90 -6.47 -7.62 21.31
CA LYS A 90 -6.21 -9.01 20.88
C LYS A 90 -4.83 -9.18 20.23
N TRP A 91 -3.79 -8.67 20.87
CA TRP A 91 -2.41 -8.76 20.39
C TRP A 91 -1.42 -9.11 21.50
N SER A 92 -0.23 -9.56 21.08
CA SER A 92 0.91 -9.81 21.97
C SER A 92 2.17 -9.16 21.39
N PHE A 93 3.11 -8.77 22.27
CA PHE A 93 4.41 -8.22 21.87
C PHE A 93 5.55 -9.19 22.22
N HIS A 94 6.52 -9.31 21.33
CA HIS A 94 7.66 -10.20 21.44
C HIS A 94 8.92 -9.47 20.99
N THR A 95 10.04 -9.68 21.69
CA THR A 95 11.34 -9.15 21.24
C THR A 95 12.01 -10.07 20.22
N ASP A 96 11.64 -11.35 20.20
CA ASP A 96 12.11 -12.33 19.22
C ASP A 96 11.07 -12.50 18.08
N PRO A 97 11.43 -12.29 16.82
CA PRO A 97 10.53 -12.48 15.68
C PRO A 97 10.05 -13.92 15.53
N CYS A 98 10.83 -14.91 15.96
CA CYS A 98 10.43 -16.31 15.93
C CYS A 98 9.26 -16.60 16.88
N ASP A 99 9.23 -15.99 18.06
CA ASP A 99 8.13 -16.16 19.00
C ASP A 99 6.83 -15.56 18.49
N ALA A 100 6.89 -14.40 17.82
CA ALA A 100 5.74 -13.81 17.15
C ALA A 100 5.25 -14.66 15.97
N ALA A 101 6.18 -15.24 15.22
CA ALA A 101 5.86 -16.02 14.02
C ALA A 101 5.28 -17.40 14.31
N ARG A 102 5.57 -18.02 15.48
CA ARG A 102 5.04 -19.35 15.85
C ARG A 102 3.52 -19.38 15.81
N GLY A 103 2.99 -20.32 15.04
CA GLY A 103 1.54 -20.50 14.87
C GLY A 103 0.85 -19.39 14.08
N ALA A 104 1.59 -18.43 13.51
CA ALA A 104 1.02 -17.48 12.57
C ALA A 104 0.59 -18.18 11.27
N ARG A 105 -0.49 -17.70 10.68
CA ARG A 105 -1.01 -18.18 9.39
C ARG A 105 -0.66 -17.27 8.24
N PHE A 106 -0.13 -16.11 8.55
CA PHE A 106 0.39 -15.10 7.63
C PHE A 106 1.40 -14.22 8.36
N VAL A 107 2.42 -13.76 7.67
CA VAL A 107 3.42 -12.83 8.20
C VAL A 107 3.45 -11.57 7.34
N GLN A 108 3.26 -10.41 7.99
CA GLN A 108 3.53 -9.09 7.38
C GLN A 108 4.86 -8.57 7.92
N GLU A 109 5.89 -8.54 7.10
CA GLU A 109 7.23 -8.13 7.47
C GLU A 109 7.41 -6.63 7.21
N ASN A 110 7.89 -5.90 8.22
CA ASN A 110 8.10 -4.44 8.22
C ASN A 110 9.46 -4.07 8.86
N ALA A 111 10.44 -4.97 8.79
CA ALA A 111 11.79 -4.71 9.28
C ALA A 111 12.47 -3.57 8.48
N PRO A 112 13.57 -2.99 9.00
CA PRO A 112 14.28 -1.92 8.32
C PRO A 112 14.60 -2.24 6.86
N GLU A 113 14.56 -1.21 6.01
CA GLU A 113 14.73 -1.30 4.55
C GLU A 113 16.20 -1.56 4.17
N ARG A 114 16.73 -2.71 4.61
CA ARG A 114 18.10 -3.16 4.38
C ARG A 114 18.11 -4.65 4.02
N ASP A 115 18.74 -4.97 2.89
CA ASP A 115 18.79 -6.33 2.31
C ASP A 115 19.30 -7.37 3.32
N GLU A 116 20.43 -7.08 3.96
CA GLU A 116 21.05 -8.00 4.91
C GLU A 116 20.17 -8.27 6.14
N VAL A 117 19.41 -7.26 6.61
CA VAL A 117 18.52 -7.41 7.76
C VAL A 117 17.33 -8.30 7.41
N LYS A 118 16.70 -8.03 6.26
CA LYS A 118 15.53 -8.81 5.81
C LYS A 118 15.90 -10.25 5.49
N ARG A 119 17.04 -10.49 4.84
CA ARG A 119 17.51 -11.85 4.54
C ARG A 119 17.84 -12.66 5.79
N ALA A 120 18.51 -12.05 6.77
CA ALA A 120 18.77 -12.69 8.05
C ALA A 120 17.47 -13.03 8.78
N LEU A 121 16.50 -12.10 8.78
CA LEU A 121 15.18 -12.33 9.35
C LEU A 121 14.44 -13.47 8.66
N TYR A 122 14.46 -13.54 7.32
CA TYR A 122 13.79 -14.62 6.59
C TYR A 122 14.37 -16.00 6.93
N ALA A 123 15.68 -16.10 7.05
CA ALA A 123 16.32 -17.35 7.51
C ALA A 123 15.83 -17.78 8.91
N MET A 124 15.72 -16.81 9.85
CA MET A 124 15.20 -17.11 11.20
C MET A 124 13.71 -17.54 11.15
N LEU A 125 12.89 -16.84 10.38
CA LEU A 125 11.46 -17.15 10.27
C LEU A 125 11.22 -18.55 9.66
N GLU A 126 12.05 -18.99 8.72
CA GLU A 126 11.92 -20.29 8.10
C GLU A 126 12.14 -21.47 9.05
N GLU A 127 12.84 -21.25 10.18
CA GLU A 127 13.03 -22.28 11.21
C GLU A 127 11.76 -22.59 12.02
N VAL A 128 10.79 -21.67 12.03
CA VAL A 128 9.62 -21.74 12.91
C VAL A 128 8.28 -21.71 12.17
N LEU A 129 8.28 -21.28 10.91
CA LEU A 129 7.07 -21.20 10.09
C LEU A 129 6.81 -22.53 9.36
N ASP A 130 5.55 -22.96 9.35
CA ASP A 130 5.10 -24.02 8.44
C ASP A 130 5.34 -23.61 6.99
N ASP A 131 5.65 -24.55 6.11
CA ASP A 131 6.01 -24.29 4.72
C ASP A 131 4.90 -23.59 3.91
N GLY A 132 3.65 -23.77 4.30
CA GLY A 132 2.50 -23.11 3.67
C GLY A 132 2.23 -21.67 4.14
N VAL A 133 2.95 -21.16 5.13
CA VAL A 133 2.75 -19.79 5.63
C VAL A 133 3.39 -18.79 4.69
N ILE A 134 2.59 -17.86 4.19
CA ILE A 134 3.05 -16.80 3.27
C ILE A 134 3.64 -15.64 4.07
N VAL A 135 4.76 -15.12 3.58
CA VAL A 135 5.46 -13.94 4.12
C VAL A 135 5.41 -12.83 3.10
N ALA A 136 4.74 -11.73 3.46
CA ALA A 136 4.68 -10.53 2.64
C ALA A 136 5.57 -9.43 3.23
N SER A 137 6.48 -8.89 2.44
CA SER A 137 7.32 -7.77 2.84
C SER A 137 6.66 -6.43 2.51
N SER A 138 6.70 -5.50 3.46
CA SER A 138 6.30 -4.10 3.24
C SER A 138 7.40 -3.25 2.58
N THR A 139 8.44 -3.88 2.01
CA THR A 139 9.52 -3.14 1.35
C THR A 139 8.98 -2.18 0.30
N SER A 140 9.51 -0.96 0.28
CA SER A 140 9.11 0.09 -0.66
C SER A 140 9.93 0.11 -1.95
N GLY A 141 11.03 -0.66 -2.00
CA GLY A 141 11.92 -0.60 -3.16
C GLY A 141 12.90 -1.76 -3.33
N LEU A 142 13.07 -2.62 -2.33
CA LEU A 142 13.96 -3.77 -2.46
C LEU A 142 13.35 -4.84 -3.39
N ILE A 143 14.22 -5.55 -4.09
CA ILE A 143 13.84 -6.57 -5.07
C ILE A 143 13.65 -7.91 -4.37
N MET A 144 12.46 -8.49 -4.42
CA MET A 144 12.14 -9.73 -3.73
C MET A 144 13.00 -10.90 -4.23
N SER A 145 13.34 -10.94 -5.52
CA SER A 145 14.28 -11.94 -6.08
C SER A 145 15.63 -11.96 -5.37
N GLU A 146 16.10 -10.82 -4.86
CA GLU A 146 17.34 -10.75 -4.07
C GLU A 146 17.08 -11.11 -2.59
N LEU A 147 15.95 -10.64 -2.03
CA LEU A 147 15.59 -10.93 -0.64
C LEU A 147 15.33 -12.42 -0.40
N GLN A 148 14.70 -13.13 -1.33
CA GLN A 148 14.39 -14.56 -1.22
C GLN A 148 15.58 -15.47 -1.54
N ARG A 149 16.73 -14.91 -1.97
CA ARG A 149 17.93 -15.69 -2.25
C ARG A 149 18.46 -16.38 -1.00
N GLY A 150 18.51 -17.69 -1.03
CA GLY A 150 18.95 -18.53 0.08
C GLY A 150 17.81 -18.95 1.01
N CYS A 151 16.58 -18.53 0.78
CA CYS A 151 15.42 -19.09 1.48
C CYS A 151 15.22 -20.56 1.09
N ARG A 152 14.80 -21.37 2.06
CA ARG A 152 14.50 -22.80 1.88
C ARG A 152 13.23 -23.00 1.06
N VAL A 153 12.22 -22.15 1.27
CA VAL A 153 10.93 -22.18 0.57
C VAL A 153 10.66 -20.81 -0.07
N PRO A 154 11.46 -20.40 -1.09
CA PRO A 154 11.39 -19.04 -1.63
C PRO A 154 10.04 -18.71 -2.29
N GLY A 155 9.29 -19.73 -2.70
CA GLY A 155 8.00 -19.58 -3.36
C GLY A 155 6.92 -18.89 -2.53
N ARG A 156 7.06 -18.84 -1.18
CA ARG A 156 6.10 -18.24 -0.24
C ARG A 156 6.36 -16.77 0.07
N PHE A 157 7.48 -16.21 -0.40
CA PHE A 157 7.83 -14.82 -0.17
C PHE A 157 7.38 -13.93 -1.32
N ALA A 158 6.77 -12.79 -1.01
CA ALA A 158 6.40 -11.78 -1.97
C ALA A 158 6.41 -10.38 -1.32
N VAL A 159 6.33 -9.35 -2.12
CA VAL A 159 6.08 -8.00 -1.65
C VAL A 159 4.57 -7.81 -1.48
N GLY A 160 4.18 -7.19 -0.36
CA GLY A 160 2.85 -6.65 -0.09
C GLY A 160 3.01 -5.22 0.40
N HIS A 161 3.38 -4.32 -0.53
CA HIS A 161 3.76 -2.93 -0.23
C HIS A 161 2.52 -2.07 0.05
N PRO A 162 2.36 -1.54 1.30
CA PRO A 162 1.27 -0.64 1.63
C PRO A 162 1.62 0.81 1.31
N PHE A 163 0.62 1.68 1.35
CA PHE A 163 0.81 3.13 1.47
C PHE A 163 0.47 3.62 2.87
N ASN A 164 1.25 4.56 3.37
CA ASN A 164 1.13 5.12 4.71
C ASN A 164 -0.04 6.12 4.81
N PRO A 165 -0.94 6.00 5.78
CA PRO A 165 -0.99 4.95 6.80
C PRO A 165 -1.76 3.69 6.33
N PRO A 166 -1.17 2.49 6.50
CA PRO A 166 -1.80 1.24 6.04
C PRO A 166 -3.22 0.98 6.53
N HIS A 167 -3.60 1.41 7.71
CA HIS A 167 -4.97 1.22 8.22
C HIS A 167 -6.03 2.05 7.49
N LEU A 168 -5.64 3.13 6.79
CA LEU A 168 -6.54 4.01 6.03
C LEU A 168 -6.40 3.82 4.52
N ILE A 169 -5.19 3.96 3.97
CA ILE A 169 -4.97 3.90 2.52
C ILE A 169 -5.24 2.48 2.01
N PRO A 170 -6.18 2.30 1.08
CA PRO A 170 -6.59 0.96 0.66
C PRO A 170 -5.59 0.26 -0.26
N LEU A 171 -4.70 0.96 -0.92
CA LEU A 171 -3.77 0.38 -1.89
C LEU A 171 -2.77 -0.57 -1.23
N VAL A 172 -2.56 -1.73 -1.86
CA VAL A 172 -1.42 -2.62 -1.63
C VAL A 172 -0.88 -3.06 -2.98
N GLU A 173 0.41 -2.91 -3.19
CA GLU A 173 1.09 -3.42 -4.38
C GLU A 173 1.63 -4.81 -4.09
N VAL A 174 1.22 -5.79 -4.89
CA VAL A 174 1.65 -7.20 -4.77
C VAL A 174 2.56 -7.54 -5.94
N VAL A 175 3.78 -7.96 -5.62
CA VAL A 175 4.74 -8.43 -6.63
C VAL A 175 5.57 -9.58 -6.06
N GLY A 176 5.76 -10.61 -6.87
CA GLY A 176 6.65 -11.73 -6.54
C GLY A 176 8.07 -11.49 -7.01
N GLY A 177 9.01 -12.19 -6.38
CA GLY A 177 10.34 -12.39 -6.93
C GLY A 177 10.35 -13.52 -7.94
N ARG A 178 11.55 -13.85 -8.44
CA ARG A 178 11.77 -14.90 -9.46
C ARG A 178 11.19 -16.25 -9.07
N ASP A 179 11.32 -16.61 -7.80
CA ASP A 179 10.96 -17.93 -7.29
C ASP A 179 9.59 -17.94 -6.58
N THR A 180 8.91 -16.78 -6.49
CA THR A 180 7.57 -16.68 -5.90
C THR A 180 6.56 -17.45 -6.74
N THR A 181 5.75 -18.30 -6.10
CA THR A 181 4.73 -19.06 -6.82
C THR A 181 3.56 -18.19 -7.25
N ALA A 182 2.90 -18.53 -8.36
CA ALA A 182 1.67 -17.88 -8.77
C ALA A 182 0.58 -18.01 -7.69
N GLY A 183 0.49 -19.13 -7.00
CA GLY A 183 -0.44 -19.35 -5.90
C GLY A 183 -0.23 -18.39 -4.73
N THR A 184 1.02 -18.05 -4.41
CA THR A 184 1.35 -17.03 -3.39
C THR A 184 0.79 -15.65 -3.77
N ILE A 185 0.95 -15.25 -5.02
CA ILE A 185 0.43 -13.97 -5.52
C ILE A 185 -1.10 -13.95 -5.48
N GLU A 186 -1.76 -14.97 -5.99
CA GLU A 186 -3.23 -15.07 -5.99
C GLU A 186 -3.78 -15.08 -4.56
N TRP A 187 -3.13 -15.81 -3.65
CA TRP A 187 -3.49 -15.84 -2.24
C TRP A 187 -3.37 -14.45 -1.61
N LEU A 188 -2.26 -13.73 -1.80
CA LEU A 188 -2.07 -12.37 -1.29
C LEU A 188 -3.11 -11.40 -1.83
N MET A 189 -3.40 -11.48 -3.14
CA MET A 189 -4.45 -10.66 -3.75
C MET A 189 -5.81 -10.93 -3.11
N ALA A 190 -6.14 -12.18 -2.79
CA ALA A 190 -7.38 -12.55 -2.11
C ALA A 190 -7.38 -12.09 -0.64
N PHE A 191 -6.30 -12.37 0.09
CA PHE A 191 -6.15 -12.00 1.50
C PHE A 191 -6.27 -10.48 1.72
N TYR A 192 -5.55 -9.69 0.93
CA TYR A 192 -5.65 -8.23 1.08
C TYR A 192 -7.05 -7.70 0.75
N ARG A 193 -7.77 -8.31 -0.21
CA ARG A 193 -9.19 -7.97 -0.44
C ARG A 193 -10.07 -8.35 0.76
N ALA A 194 -9.85 -9.51 1.36
CA ALA A 194 -10.60 -9.97 2.54
C ALA A 194 -10.45 -9.02 3.73
N VAL A 195 -9.25 -8.45 3.93
CA VAL A 195 -9.02 -7.44 4.98
C VAL A 195 -9.39 -6.01 4.57
N GLY A 196 -10.10 -5.85 3.45
CA GLY A 196 -10.66 -4.55 3.01
C GLY A 196 -9.72 -3.69 2.18
N LYS A 197 -8.56 -4.23 1.75
CA LYS A 197 -7.63 -3.53 0.86
C LYS A 197 -8.05 -3.58 -0.61
N ARG A 198 -7.38 -2.78 -1.41
CA ARG A 198 -7.43 -2.74 -2.88
C ARG A 198 -6.08 -3.15 -3.45
N PRO A 199 -5.75 -4.44 -3.44
CA PRO A 199 -4.46 -4.88 -3.97
C PRO A 199 -4.42 -4.76 -5.48
N ILE A 200 -3.26 -4.35 -5.99
CA ILE A 200 -2.91 -4.42 -7.41
C ILE A 200 -1.74 -5.39 -7.60
N ARG A 201 -1.75 -6.12 -8.71
CA ARG A 201 -0.67 -7.02 -9.08
C ARG A 201 0.30 -6.29 -10.01
N LEU A 202 1.59 -6.31 -9.68
CA LEU A 202 2.65 -5.92 -10.58
C LEU A 202 3.16 -7.15 -11.32
N ASN A 203 3.36 -7.03 -12.62
CA ASN A 203 3.79 -8.15 -13.47
C ASN A 203 5.29 -8.43 -13.40
N ARG A 204 6.07 -7.49 -12.87
CA ARG A 204 7.52 -7.61 -12.69
C ARG A 204 8.02 -6.71 -11.56
N GLU A 205 9.14 -7.09 -10.99
CA GLU A 205 9.87 -6.28 -10.04
C GLU A 205 10.51 -5.07 -10.72
N VAL A 206 10.39 -3.92 -10.08
CA VAL A 206 11.11 -2.70 -10.45
C VAL A 206 11.42 -1.90 -9.18
N PRO A 207 12.54 -1.17 -9.11
CA PRO A 207 12.81 -0.28 -7.98
C PRO A 207 11.67 0.74 -7.78
N GLY A 208 11.19 0.87 -6.54
CA GLY A 208 10.11 1.80 -6.19
C GLY A 208 8.70 1.33 -6.62
N HIS A 209 8.54 0.10 -7.08
CA HIS A 209 7.27 -0.49 -7.52
C HIS A 209 6.52 0.40 -8.54
N LEU A 210 5.20 0.49 -8.54
CA LEU A 210 4.45 1.32 -9.50
C LEU A 210 4.07 2.69 -8.92
N ALA A 211 3.41 2.72 -7.76
CA ALA A 211 2.83 3.96 -7.26
C ALA A 211 3.90 4.94 -6.77
N ASN A 212 5.00 4.47 -6.14
CA ASN A 212 6.14 5.34 -5.82
C ASN A 212 6.80 5.91 -7.07
N ARG A 213 6.86 5.16 -8.16
CA ARG A 213 7.40 5.66 -9.44
C ARG A 213 6.54 6.77 -10.02
N LEU A 214 5.20 6.60 -9.97
CA LEU A 214 4.27 7.64 -10.42
C LEU A 214 4.36 8.89 -9.54
N GLN A 215 4.44 8.71 -8.22
CA GLN A 215 4.64 9.80 -7.28
C GLN A 215 5.98 10.51 -7.50
N ALA A 216 7.07 9.76 -7.71
CA ALA A 216 8.39 10.33 -7.98
C ALA A 216 8.43 11.08 -9.32
N ALA A 217 7.73 10.61 -10.35
CA ALA A 217 7.65 11.30 -11.63
C ALA A 217 6.94 12.66 -11.50
N LEU A 218 5.83 12.71 -10.77
CA LEU A 218 5.13 13.95 -10.47
C LEU A 218 6.00 14.89 -9.65
N TRP A 219 6.62 14.39 -8.58
CA TRP A 219 7.44 15.21 -7.69
C TRP A 219 8.71 15.73 -8.37
N ARG A 220 9.28 14.96 -9.32
CA ARG A 220 10.42 15.43 -10.13
C ARG A 220 10.08 16.73 -10.86
N GLU A 221 8.92 16.82 -11.48
CA GLU A 221 8.46 18.03 -12.16
C GLU A 221 8.10 19.15 -11.18
N ALA A 222 7.49 18.83 -10.04
CA ALA A 222 7.26 19.79 -8.97
C ALA A 222 8.57 20.44 -8.47
N VAL A 223 9.64 19.65 -8.29
CA VAL A 223 10.97 20.15 -7.93
C VAL A 223 11.53 21.03 -9.05
N HIS A 224 11.36 20.64 -10.31
CA HIS A 224 11.83 21.43 -11.45
C HIS A 224 11.13 22.80 -11.50
N ALA A 225 9.83 22.84 -11.33
CA ALA A 225 9.05 24.08 -11.32
C ALA A 225 9.54 25.05 -10.23
N VAL A 226 9.79 24.57 -9.01
CA VAL A 226 10.33 25.42 -7.93
C VAL A 226 11.78 25.84 -8.24
N ALA A 227 12.64 24.92 -8.69
CA ALA A 227 14.04 25.19 -8.93
C ALA A 227 14.28 26.23 -10.05
N THR A 228 13.39 26.26 -11.04
CA THR A 228 13.45 27.21 -12.17
C THR A 228 12.67 28.52 -11.89
N GLY A 229 11.96 28.61 -10.77
CA GLY A 229 11.15 29.78 -10.43
C GLY A 229 9.84 29.88 -11.22
N LEU A 230 9.36 28.77 -11.79
CA LEU A 230 8.06 28.71 -12.47
C LEU A 230 6.91 28.94 -11.48
N ALA A 231 7.02 28.39 -10.28
CA ALA A 231 6.01 28.50 -9.24
C ALA A 231 6.62 28.38 -7.83
N SER A 232 5.93 28.90 -6.81
CA SER A 232 6.28 28.63 -5.41
C SER A 232 5.97 27.19 -5.00
N VAL A 233 6.48 26.75 -3.85
CA VAL A 233 6.13 25.44 -3.28
C VAL A 233 4.63 25.37 -3.02
N GLU A 234 4.03 26.41 -2.46
CA GLU A 234 2.59 26.51 -2.17
C GLU A 234 1.73 26.44 -3.44
N ASP A 235 2.11 27.15 -4.51
CA ASP A 235 1.39 27.10 -5.78
C ASP A 235 1.45 25.73 -6.44
N VAL A 236 2.60 25.06 -6.37
CA VAL A 236 2.75 23.68 -6.90
C VAL A 236 1.84 22.72 -6.15
N ASP A 237 1.83 22.77 -4.82
CA ASP A 237 0.97 21.91 -4.00
C ASP A 237 -0.51 22.20 -4.26
N THR A 238 -0.89 23.48 -4.34
CA THR A 238 -2.26 23.92 -4.67
C THR A 238 -2.66 23.44 -6.06
N ALA A 239 -1.81 23.61 -7.06
CA ALA A 239 -2.10 23.19 -8.44
C ALA A 239 -2.42 21.69 -8.52
N ILE A 240 -1.73 20.85 -7.74
CA ILE A 240 -2.00 19.42 -7.71
C ILE A 240 -3.22 19.08 -6.86
N ALA A 241 -3.31 19.62 -5.63
CA ALA A 241 -4.36 19.25 -4.68
C ALA A 241 -5.75 19.72 -5.15
N GLU A 242 -5.85 20.95 -5.64
CA GLU A 242 -7.12 21.54 -6.08
C GLU A 242 -7.44 21.28 -7.58
N GLY A 243 -6.47 20.76 -8.32
CA GLY A 243 -6.61 20.46 -9.74
C GLY A 243 -6.80 18.98 -10.04
N PRO A 244 -5.80 18.31 -10.65
CA PRO A 244 -5.91 16.92 -11.07
C PRO A 244 -6.06 15.95 -9.89
N GLY A 245 -5.54 16.27 -8.71
CA GLY A 245 -5.59 15.43 -7.52
C GLY A 245 -7.02 15.07 -7.10
N LEU A 246 -7.96 16.00 -7.15
CA LEU A 246 -9.38 15.75 -6.86
C LEU A 246 -9.96 14.68 -7.80
N ARG A 247 -9.64 14.76 -9.09
CA ARG A 247 -10.10 13.76 -10.08
C ARG A 247 -9.41 12.42 -9.88
N TRP A 248 -8.12 12.41 -9.57
CA TRP A 248 -7.34 11.20 -9.33
C TRP A 248 -7.75 10.44 -8.07
N ALA A 249 -8.30 11.13 -7.06
CA ALA A 249 -8.91 10.46 -5.91
C ALA A 249 -10.14 9.61 -6.30
N ILE A 250 -10.82 9.97 -7.38
CA ILE A 250 -12.01 9.28 -7.88
C ILE A 250 -11.65 8.22 -8.92
N MET A 251 -10.81 8.60 -9.89
CA MET A 251 -10.39 7.77 -11.03
C MET A 251 -8.92 8.01 -11.34
N GLY A 252 -8.22 6.96 -11.79
CA GLY A 252 -6.83 7.10 -12.24
C GLY A 252 -6.69 7.94 -13.53
N PRO A 253 -5.47 8.39 -13.85
CA PRO A 253 -5.20 9.29 -14.97
C PRO A 253 -5.68 8.72 -16.32
N ASN A 254 -5.50 7.43 -16.57
CA ASN A 254 -5.95 6.82 -17.83
C ASN A 254 -7.47 6.91 -18.01
N MET A 255 -8.24 6.70 -16.95
CA MET A 255 -9.70 6.81 -17.01
C MET A 255 -10.14 8.27 -17.21
N ILE A 256 -9.48 9.22 -16.58
CA ILE A 256 -9.76 10.66 -16.74
C ILE A 256 -9.48 11.09 -18.19
N PHE A 257 -8.38 10.67 -18.78
CA PHE A 257 -8.05 10.98 -20.17
C PHE A 257 -8.98 10.26 -21.16
N ASN A 258 -9.41 9.04 -20.85
CA ASN A 258 -10.44 8.36 -21.64
C ASN A 258 -11.75 9.15 -21.65
N LEU A 259 -12.18 9.71 -20.52
CA LEU A 259 -13.37 10.57 -20.45
C LEU A 259 -13.18 11.88 -21.23
N ALA A 260 -11.97 12.45 -21.20
CA ALA A 260 -11.65 13.66 -21.96
C ALA A 260 -11.75 13.45 -23.50
N GLY A 261 -11.61 12.21 -23.97
CA GLY A 261 -11.82 11.85 -25.38
C GLY A 261 -13.28 11.76 -25.82
N GLY A 262 -14.25 11.99 -24.92
CA GLY A 262 -15.68 11.92 -25.23
C GLY A 262 -16.10 10.53 -25.74
N GLU A 263 -16.98 10.47 -26.75
CA GLU A 263 -17.44 9.20 -27.32
C GLU A 263 -16.32 8.37 -27.97
N GLY A 264 -15.27 9.00 -28.48
CA GLY A 264 -14.11 8.33 -29.06
C GLY A 264 -13.11 7.77 -28.03
N GLY A 265 -13.29 8.12 -26.74
CA GLY A 265 -12.51 7.61 -25.62
C GLY A 265 -11.02 7.89 -25.74
N MET A 266 -10.21 6.96 -25.25
CA MET A 266 -8.74 7.09 -25.21
C MET A 266 -8.13 7.24 -26.62
N SER A 267 -8.68 6.59 -27.63
CA SER A 267 -8.16 6.70 -29.01
C SER A 267 -8.27 8.14 -29.50
N HIS A 268 -9.46 8.73 -29.36
CA HIS A 268 -9.69 10.13 -29.76
C HIS A 268 -8.83 11.11 -28.97
N PHE A 269 -8.67 10.88 -27.66
CA PHE A 269 -7.77 11.69 -26.82
C PHE A 269 -6.33 11.64 -27.34
N LEU A 270 -5.81 10.44 -27.64
CA LEU A 270 -4.44 10.26 -28.12
C LEU A 270 -4.22 10.90 -29.49
N ASP A 271 -5.21 10.81 -30.38
CA ASP A 271 -5.10 11.41 -31.73
C ASP A 271 -5.05 12.96 -31.67
N HIS A 272 -5.76 13.56 -30.72
CA HIS A 272 -5.89 15.03 -30.64
C HIS A 272 -4.91 15.69 -29.66
N ILE A 273 -4.72 15.11 -28.48
CA ILE A 273 -3.93 15.69 -27.39
C ILE A 273 -2.57 14.98 -27.27
N GLY A 274 -2.45 13.74 -27.75
CA GLY A 274 -1.22 12.97 -27.68
C GLY A 274 0.01 13.71 -28.16
N PRO A 275 0.03 14.35 -29.34
CA PRO A 275 1.18 15.11 -29.83
C PRO A 275 1.61 16.23 -28.87
N ALA A 276 0.65 16.99 -28.33
CA ALA A 276 0.95 18.05 -27.35
C ALA A 276 1.51 17.47 -26.03
N MET A 277 0.99 16.31 -25.58
CA MET A 277 1.52 15.62 -24.41
C MET A 277 2.98 15.18 -24.61
N GLU A 278 3.31 14.68 -25.80
CA GLU A 278 4.68 14.30 -26.12
C GLU A 278 5.62 15.51 -26.16
N ASP A 279 5.15 16.68 -26.63
CA ASP A 279 5.91 17.91 -26.58
C ASP A 279 6.18 18.32 -25.12
N TRP A 280 5.17 18.29 -24.25
CA TRP A 280 5.34 18.56 -22.83
C TRP A 280 6.31 17.57 -22.18
N TRP A 281 6.22 16.25 -22.49
CA TRP A 281 7.16 15.26 -21.93
C TRP A 281 8.62 15.55 -22.30
N ARG A 282 8.89 16.15 -23.48
CA ARG A 282 10.24 16.54 -23.88
C ARG A 282 10.74 17.77 -23.12
N ASP A 283 9.81 18.63 -22.68
CA ASP A 283 10.11 19.86 -21.94
C ASP A 283 10.24 19.60 -20.43
N LEU A 284 9.63 18.53 -19.90
CA LEU A 284 9.70 18.18 -18.47
C LEU A 284 11.14 18.10 -17.95
N GLY A 285 11.36 18.66 -16.75
CA GLY A 285 12.69 18.80 -16.17
C GLY A 285 13.29 17.51 -15.62
N THR A 286 14.62 17.56 -15.51
CA THR A 286 15.43 16.53 -14.81
C THR A 286 16.29 17.21 -13.73
N PRO A 287 15.66 17.81 -12.68
CA PRO A 287 16.39 18.57 -11.67
C PRO A 287 17.28 17.64 -10.84
N ALA A 288 18.44 18.15 -10.44
CA ALA A 288 19.27 17.53 -9.41
C ALA A 288 18.96 18.17 -8.07
N LEU A 289 18.92 17.37 -7.00
CA LEU A 289 18.75 17.84 -5.63
C LEU A 289 20.07 18.43 -5.08
N THR A 290 20.55 19.49 -5.74
CA THR A 290 21.73 20.25 -5.29
C THR A 290 21.46 20.91 -3.94
N PRO A 291 22.49 21.33 -3.18
CA PRO A 291 22.28 22.09 -1.94
C PRO A 291 21.36 23.29 -2.15
N GLN A 292 21.56 24.07 -3.21
CA GLN A 292 20.72 25.22 -3.54
C GLN A 292 19.23 24.83 -3.73
N VAL A 293 18.95 23.79 -4.52
CA VAL A 293 17.55 23.31 -4.74
C VAL A 293 16.92 22.81 -3.45
N ARG A 294 17.70 22.10 -2.61
CA ARG A 294 17.21 21.66 -1.29
C ARG A 294 16.86 22.83 -0.38
N ASP A 295 17.71 23.88 -0.37
CA ASP A 295 17.47 25.09 0.42
C ASP A 295 16.24 25.85 -0.08
N GLN A 296 16.03 25.96 -1.39
CA GLN A 296 14.85 26.57 -2.00
C GLN A 296 13.57 25.82 -1.60
N LEU A 297 13.56 24.50 -1.73
CA LEU A 297 12.41 23.66 -1.32
C LEU A 297 12.13 23.78 0.18
N ALA A 298 13.17 23.73 1.02
CA ALA A 298 13.03 23.82 2.47
C ALA A 298 12.55 25.21 2.90
N ALA A 299 13.02 26.28 2.26
CA ALA A 299 12.55 27.65 2.51
C ALA A 299 11.09 27.81 2.09
N GLY A 300 10.76 27.44 0.84
CA GLY A 300 9.40 27.52 0.33
C GLY A 300 8.40 26.71 1.17
N MET A 301 8.82 25.53 1.69
CA MET A 301 7.98 24.75 2.59
C MET A 301 7.77 25.43 3.94
N ARG A 302 8.80 26.10 4.50
CA ARG A 302 8.61 26.88 5.75
C ARG A 302 7.60 28.02 5.56
N ASP A 303 7.65 28.69 4.42
CA ASP A 303 6.72 29.77 4.09
C ASP A 303 5.28 29.21 3.92
N ALA A 304 5.11 28.13 3.15
CA ALA A 304 3.83 27.45 2.91
C ALA A 304 3.19 26.86 4.18
N LEU A 305 3.98 26.55 5.20
CA LEU A 305 3.46 26.05 6.47
C LEU A 305 2.68 27.10 7.26
N HIS A 306 2.92 28.37 7.07
CA HIS A 306 2.26 29.46 7.82
C HIS A 306 2.28 29.24 9.34
N GLY A 307 3.37 28.69 9.87
CA GLY A 307 3.54 28.40 11.31
C GLY A 307 2.86 27.14 11.83
N ARG A 308 2.19 26.35 10.96
CA ARG A 308 1.57 25.07 11.35
C ARG A 308 2.63 24.01 11.69
N SER A 309 2.37 23.19 12.71
CA SER A 309 3.25 22.09 13.07
C SER A 309 3.03 20.86 12.18
N GLN A 310 4.03 19.96 12.15
CA GLN A 310 3.88 18.66 11.48
C GLN A 310 2.77 17.80 12.09
N ALA A 311 2.50 17.97 13.39
CA ALA A 311 1.42 17.25 14.07
C ALA A 311 0.05 17.74 13.61
N ASP A 312 -0.14 19.08 13.45
CA ASP A 312 -1.38 19.67 12.95
C ASP A 312 -1.66 19.20 11.52
N LEU A 313 -0.64 19.25 10.64
CA LEU A 313 -0.76 18.76 9.27
C LEU A 313 -1.12 17.27 9.19
N ALA A 314 -0.50 16.45 10.03
CA ALA A 314 -0.80 15.02 10.06
C ALA A 314 -2.25 14.78 10.53
N GLN A 315 -2.73 15.54 11.51
CA GLN A 315 -4.10 15.45 12.00
C GLN A 315 -5.11 15.91 10.95
N GLU A 316 -4.87 17.03 10.31
CA GLU A 316 -5.71 17.56 9.23
C GLU A 316 -5.79 16.57 8.05
N ARG A 317 -4.63 16.07 7.59
CA ARG A 317 -4.56 15.03 6.55
C ARG A 317 -5.41 13.81 6.90
N ASP A 318 -5.26 13.29 8.11
CA ASP A 318 -5.94 12.06 8.53
C ASP A 318 -7.46 12.29 8.61
N GLN A 319 -7.91 13.46 9.09
CA GLN A 319 -9.33 13.84 9.13
C GLN A 319 -9.94 13.96 7.73
N LEU A 320 -9.29 14.70 6.83
CA LEU A 320 -9.77 14.89 5.46
C LEU A 320 -9.73 13.57 4.66
N LEU A 321 -8.67 12.78 4.84
CA LEU A 321 -8.55 11.47 4.21
C LEU A 321 -9.69 10.53 4.64
N MET A 322 -10.03 10.52 5.92
CA MET A 322 -11.15 9.74 6.44
C MET A 322 -12.48 10.16 5.81
N ALA A 323 -12.78 11.46 5.79
CA ALA A 323 -14.00 11.99 5.19
C ALA A 323 -14.10 11.64 3.70
N LEU A 324 -12.99 11.74 2.97
CA LEU A 324 -12.92 11.37 1.56
C LEU A 324 -13.17 9.86 1.35
N ILE A 325 -12.53 9.01 2.15
CA ILE A 325 -12.69 7.54 2.04
C ILE A 325 -14.14 7.14 2.32
N GLU A 326 -14.74 7.68 3.38
CA GLU A 326 -16.13 7.40 3.75
C GLU A 326 -17.11 7.81 2.63
N THR A 327 -16.97 9.04 2.15
CA THR A 327 -17.78 9.55 1.04
C THR A 327 -17.65 8.68 -0.20
N LEU A 328 -16.43 8.37 -0.62
CA LEU A 328 -16.20 7.51 -1.78
C LEU A 328 -16.75 6.09 -1.61
N GLN A 329 -16.68 5.53 -0.41
CA GLN A 329 -17.24 4.21 -0.13
C GLN A 329 -18.77 4.23 -0.19
N GLN A 330 -19.41 5.23 0.40
CA GLN A 330 -20.86 5.39 0.41
C GLN A 330 -21.40 5.59 -1.01
N GLU A 331 -20.86 6.56 -1.74
CA GLU A 331 -21.32 6.88 -3.09
C GLU A 331 -21.09 5.71 -4.07
N ARG A 332 -19.96 5.01 -3.97
CA ARG A 332 -19.71 3.82 -4.78
C ARG A 332 -20.66 2.65 -4.48
N ARG A 333 -21.15 2.52 -3.24
CA ARG A 333 -22.21 1.55 -2.90
C ARG A 333 -23.52 1.95 -3.56
N THR A 334 -23.95 3.20 -3.40
CA THR A 334 -25.19 3.75 -3.99
C THR A 334 -25.21 3.58 -5.50
N LEU A 335 -24.13 3.94 -6.19
CA LEU A 335 -24.01 3.78 -7.65
C LEU A 335 -24.07 2.31 -8.14
N ARG A 336 -23.67 1.35 -7.30
CA ARG A 336 -23.72 -0.09 -7.62
C ARG A 336 -25.10 -0.71 -7.36
N THR A 337 -25.82 -0.22 -6.35
CA THR A 337 -27.15 -0.73 -6.00
C THR A 337 -28.28 -0.09 -6.80
N GLY A 338 -28.05 1.09 -7.37
CA GLY A 338 -28.99 1.79 -8.24
C GLY A 338 -28.97 1.32 -9.71
N ARG A 339 -28.19 0.28 -10.04
CA ARG A 339 -28.19 -0.45 -11.32
C ARG A 339 -28.78 -1.83 -11.13
#